data_95e1a75102cdb6a25c8ab7fd2e64a325
#
_entry.id   95e1a75102cdb6a25c8ab7fd2e64a325
#
_cell.length_a   1.000
_cell.length_b   1.000
_cell.length_c   1.000
_cell.angle_alpha   90.00
_cell.angle_beta   90.00
_cell.angle_gamma   90.00
#
_symmetry.space_group_name_H-M   'P 1'
#
loop_
_entity.id
_entity.type
_entity.pdbx_description
1 polymer ?
#
loop_
_entity_poly.entity_id
_entity_poly.type
_entity_poly.pdbx_seq_one_letter_code
_entity_poly.pdbx_strand_id
1 'polypeptide(L)'
;MQLVHGGDWAGYRAEFGRDALDFSANVSPLGLPEGVKNAIIRALPKADRYPDPLCRELRGKLAKTEGLPAEHILCGNGAADLIFRLALAAKPKKALLPAPSFAEYSSALETVGCELKRHILQESDDFAVTERFLDDIDKSVDVVFLCQPNNPTGQLTDLAMVERILRRCKECGAV
;
A
#
# COMPACT_ATOMS: atom_id res chain seq x y z
N MET A 1 -7.37 -6.88 21.05
CA MET A 1 -7.05 -6.65 19.62
C MET A 1 -5.74 -5.89 19.61
N GLN A 2 -4.68 -6.45 19.04
CA GLN A 2 -3.39 -5.75 18.98
C GLN A 2 -3.44 -4.78 17.80
N LEU A 3 -3.21 -3.49 18.03
CA LEU A 3 -3.09 -2.51 16.96
C LEU A 3 -1.77 -2.76 16.19
N VAL A 4 -1.87 -2.95 14.89
CA VAL A 4 -0.74 -3.23 14.01
C VAL A 4 -0.16 -1.93 13.44
N HIS A 5 -0.94 -0.84 13.48
CA HIS A 5 -0.58 0.45 12.93
C HIS A 5 -0.27 1.47 14.03
N GLY A 6 0.63 2.40 13.73
CA GLY A 6 0.87 3.58 14.53
C GLY A 6 -0.28 4.59 14.46
N GLY A 7 -0.13 5.72 15.17
CA GLY A 7 -1.10 6.81 15.16
C GLY A 7 -2.25 6.67 16.16
N ASP A 8 -2.15 5.79 17.14
CA ASP A 8 -3.13 5.68 18.24
C ASP A 8 -2.96 6.79 19.28
N TRP A 9 -3.23 8.01 18.85
CA TRP A 9 -3.13 9.19 19.72
C TRP A 9 -4.17 9.18 20.84
N ALA A 10 -5.37 8.63 20.57
CA ALA A 10 -6.44 8.58 21.54
C ALA A 10 -6.11 7.60 22.68
N GLY A 11 -5.60 6.42 22.36
CA GLY A 11 -5.14 5.44 23.35
C GLY A 11 -3.99 5.98 24.18
N TYR A 12 -2.99 6.57 23.53
CA TYR A 12 -1.85 7.19 24.26
C TYR A 12 -2.31 8.30 25.21
N ARG A 13 -3.20 9.20 24.74
CA ARG A 13 -3.74 10.27 25.60
C ARG A 13 -4.55 9.73 26.77
N ALA A 14 -5.34 8.67 26.54
CA ALA A 14 -6.12 8.02 27.59
C ALA A 14 -5.23 7.37 28.67
N GLU A 15 -4.11 6.78 28.27
CA GLU A 15 -3.19 6.09 29.17
C GLU A 15 -2.26 7.06 29.92
N PHE A 16 -1.70 8.07 29.22
CA PHE A 16 -0.66 8.94 29.76
C PHE A 16 -1.11 10.39 30.08
N GLY A 17 -2.35 10.75 29.77
CA GLY A 17 -2.91 12.09 30.04
C GLY A 17 -2.29 13.23 29.25
N ARG A 18 -1.53 12.94 28.18
CA ARG A 18 -0.81 13.94 27.35
C ARG A 18 -0.74 13.48 25.91
N ASP A 19 -0.42 14.42 25.01
CA ASP A 19 -0.16 14.09 23.61
C ASP A 19 1.18 13.40 23.42
N ALA A 20 1.22 12.44 22.49
CA ALA A 20 2.44 11.78 22.07
C ALA A 20 3.29 12.67 21.16
N LEU A 21 4.61 12.54 21.24
CA LEU A 21 5.49 12.88 20.13
C LEU A 21 5.50 11.65 19.21
N ASP A 22 4.74 11.72 18.13
CA ASP A 22 4.43 10.54 17.30
C ASP A 22 5.41 10.36 16.14
N PHE A 23 6.16 9.26 16.18
CA PHE A 23 7.00 8.78 15.08
C PHE A 23 6.48 7.46 14.50
N SER A 24 5.27 7.04 14.87
CA SER A 24 4.70 5.76 14.47
C SER A 24 3.86 5.82 13.21
N ALA A 25 3.51 7.03 12.74
CA ALA A 25 2.68 7.24 11.56
C ALA A 25 3.40 8.08 10.51
N ASN A 26 3.33 7.66 9.24
CA ASN A 26 3.89 8.38 8.10
C ASN A 26 2.96 9.52 7.66
N VAL A 27 2.93 10.60 8.44
CA VAL A 27 2.15 11.80 8.14
C VAL A 27 3.08 12.99 7.90
N SER A 28 2.64 13.96 7.09
CA SER A 28 3.41 15.17 6.84
C SER A 28 3.56 16.01 8.11
N PRO A 29 4.78 16.35 8.56
CA PRO A 29 4.98 17.22 9.69
C PRO A 29 4.53 18.68 9.41
N LEU A 30 4.33 19.05 8.15
CA LEU A 30 3.85 20.36 7.72
C LEU A 30 2.33 20.49 7.84
N GLY A 31 1.62 19.41 8.19
CA GLY A 31 0.17 19.38 8.31
C GLY A 31 -0.57 19.43 6.96
N LEU A 32 -1.84 19.85 7.00
CA LEU A 32 -2.70 19.93 5.82
C LEU A 32 -2.35 21.16 4.98
N PRO A 33 -2.01 21.00 3.68
CA PRO A 33 -1.75 22.14 2.81
C PRO A 33 -2.95 23.08 2.72
N GLU A 34 -2.70 24.40 2.76
CA GLU A 34 -3.77 25.42 2.78
C GLU A 34 -4.71 25.34 1.56
N GLY A 35 -4.16 25.01 0.37
CA GLY A 35 -4.97 24.80 -0.84
C GLY A 35 -5.95 23.63 -0.71
N VAL A 36 -5.54 22.53 -0.05
CA VAL A 36 -6.40 21.38 0.23
C VAL A 36 -7.48 21.74 1.23
N LYS A 37 -7.12 22.40 2.33
CA LYS A 37 -8.05 22.89 3.35
C LYS A 37 -9.15 23.76 2.72
N ASN A 38 -8.75 24.73 1.90
CA ASN A 38 -9.68 25.61 1.21
C ASN A 38 -10.58 24.87 0.19
N ALA A 39 -10.06 23.83 -0.48
CA ALA A 39 -10.86 23.00 -1.36
C ALA A 39 -11.92 22.19 -0.60
N ILE A 40 -11.57 21.63 0.57
CA ILE A 40 -12.52 20.94 1.45
C ILE A 40 -13.64 21.89 1.91
N ILE A 41 -13.29 23.09 2.38
CA ILE A 41 -14.27 24.09 2.82
C ILE A 41 -15.25 24.43 1.68
N ARG A 42 -14.75 24.64 0.46
CA ARG A 42 -15.61 24.90 -0.72
C ARG A 42 -16.50 23.72 -1.10
N ALA A 43 -16.09 22.49 -0.78
CA ALA A 43 -16.86 21.28 -1.09
C ALA A 43 -17.96 20.98 -0.08
N LEU A 44 -17.86 21.47 1.17
CA LEU A 44 -18.80 21.20 2.25
C LEU A 44 -20.27 21.42 1.90
N PRO A 45 -20.68 22.48 1.15
CA PRO A 45 -22.09 22.68 0.75
C PRO A 45 -22.67 21.55 -0.13
N LYS A 46 -21.84 20.65 -0.63
CA LYS A 46 -22.24 19.49 -1.46
C LYS A 46 -22.09 18.15 -0.71
N ALA A 47 -21.73 18.18 0.56
CA ALA A 47 -21.45 16.95 1.35
C ALA A 47 -22.72 16.13 1.65
N ASP A 48 -23.90 16.70 1.45
CA ASP A 48 -25.20 16.03 1.54
C ASP A 48 -25.56 15.15 0.33
N ARG A 49 -24.70 15.15 -0.70
CA ARG A 49 -24.92 14.41 -1.95
C ARG A 49 -24.07 13.16 -2.01
N TYR A 50 -24.58 12.13 -2.66
CA TYR A 50 -23.76 10.96 -2.99
C TYR A 50 -22.60 11.37 -3.89
N PRO A 51 -21.37 10.90 -3.61
CA PRO A 51 -20.23 11.14 -4.49
C PRO A 51 -20.41 10.40 -5.83
N ASP A 52 -19.65 10.83 -6.86
CA ASP A 52 -19.60 10.07 -8.12
C ASP A 52 -19.02 8.69 -7.87
N PRO A 53 -19.80 7.59 -8.04
CA PRO A 53 -19.35 6.23 -7.73
C PRO A 53 -18.20 5.76 -8.63
N LEU A 54 -17.98 6.40 -9.77
CA LEU A 54 -16.89 6.09 -10.70
C LEU A 54 -15.71 7.06 -10.59
N CYS A 55 -15.76 8.04 -9.68
CA CYS A 55 -14.71 9.05 -9.46
C CYS A 55 -14.21 9.69 -10.77
N ARG A 56 -15.10 9.99 -11.73
CA ARG A 56 -14.76 10.39 -13.11
C ARG A 56 -13.86 11.62 -13.15
N GLU A 57 -14.22 12.67 -12.38
CA GLU A 57 -13.44 13.90 -12.34
C GLU A 57 -12.05 13.66 -11.76
N LEU A 58 -11.95 12.92 -10.63
CA LEU A 58 -10.68 12.60 -9.98
C LEU A 58 -9.79 11.76 -10.90
N ARG A 59 -10.34 10.70 -11.48
CA ARG A 59 -9.62 9.84 -12.44
C ARG A 59 -9.12 10.63 -13.66
N GLY A 60 -9.94 11.55 -14.19
CA GLY A 60 -9.51 12.41 -15.31
C GLY A 60 -8.38 13.37 -14.95
N LYS A 61 -8.35 13.89 -13.72
CA LYS A 61 -7.26 14.73 -13.22
C LYS A 61 -5.98 13.91 -13.02
N LEU A 62 -6.08 12.76 -12.35
CA LEU A 62 -4.94 11.84 -12.16
C LEU A 62 -4.37 11.36 -13.48
N ALA A 63 -5.22 11.00 -14.45
CA ALA A 63 -4.80 10.59 -15.79
C ALA A 63 -3.91 11.63 -16.48
N LYS A 64 -4.28 12.91 -16.35
CA LYS A 64 -3.47 14.01 -16.91
C LYS A 64 -2.15 14.20 -16.18
N THR A 65 -2.14 14.04 -14.84
CA THR A 65 -0.93 14.21 -14.03
C THR A 65 0.06 13.08 -14.26
N GLU A 66 -0.44 11.84 -14.30
CA GLU A 66 0.40 10.63 -14.42
C GLU A 66 0.70 10.24 -15.88
N GLY A 67 0.09 10.89 -16.86
CA GLY A 67 0.26 10.53 -18.28
C GLY A 67 -0.31 9.17 -18.63
N LEU A 68 -1.37 8.72 -17.92
CA LEU A 68 -1.99 7.41 -18.09
C LEU A 68 -3.45 7.54 -18.55
N PRO A 69 -4.00 6.53 -19.27
CA PRO A 69 -5.44 6.48 -19.55
C PRO A 69 -6.27 6.40 -18.26
N ALA A 70 -7.42 7.11 -18.21
CA ALA A 70 -8.27 7.14 -17.01
C ALA A 70 -8.84 5.76 -16.64
N GLU A 71 -8.97 4.86 -17.59
CA GLU A 71 -9.39 3.46 -17.39
C GLU A 71 -8.36 2.62 -16.63
N HIS A 72 -7.10 3.06 -16.57
CA HIS A 72 -6.04 2.40 -15.80
C HIS A 72 -5.97 2.91 -14.35
N ILE A 73 -6.88 3.79 -13.95
CA ILE A 73 -6.89 4.39 -12.61
C ILE A 73 -8.11 3.90 -11.83
N LEU A 74 -7.87 3.28 -10.70
CA LEU A 74 -8.88 2.90 -9.71
C LEU A 74 -8.71 3.77 -8.47
N CYS A 75 -9.81 4.37 -7.99
CA CYS A 75 -9.83 5.15 -6.76
C CYS A 75 -10.45 4.35 -5.60
N GLY A 76 -9.94 4.58 -4.40
CA GLY A 76 -10.43 3.96 -3.17
C GLY A 76 -10.15 4.81 -1.94
N ASN A 77 -10.61 4.37 -0.78
CA ASN A 77 -10.40 5.02 0.51
C ASN A 77 -9.01 4.67 1.07
N GLY A 78 -7.97 5.19 0.43
CA GLY A 78 -6.59 4.87 0.73
C GLY A 78 -6.12 3.55 0.11
N ALA A 79 -4.83 3.25 0.29
CA ALA A 79 -4.20 2.05 -0.26
C ALA A 79 -4.80 0.76 0.32
N ALA A 80 -5.13 0.73 1.60
CA ALA A 80 -5.71 -0.44 2.27
C ALA A 80 -7.00 -0.90 1.58
N ASP A 81 -7.96 0.00 1.31
CA ASP A 81 -9.19 -0.34 0.60
C ASP A 81 -8.91 -1.01 -0.77
N LEU A 82 -7.95 -0.48 -1.53
CA LEU A 82 -7.59 -1.04 -2.83
C LEU A 82 -6.89 -2.40 -2.72
N ILE A 83 -6.03 -2.59 -1.72
CA ILE A 83 -5.33 -3.85 -1.46
C ILE A 83 -6.34 -4.96 -1.11
N PHE A 84 -7.29 -4.67 -0.21
CA PHE A 84 -8.35 -5.63 0.14
C PHE A 84 -9.24 -5.96 -1.05
N ARG A 85 -9.65 -4.96 -1.85
CA ARG A 85 -10.43 -5.20 -3.08
C ARG A 85 -9.66 -6.05 -4.09
N LEU A 86 -8.36 -5.82 -4.24
CA LEU A 86 -7.51 -6.62 -5.12
C LEU A 86 -7.47 -8.08 -4.65
N ALA A 87 -7.22 -8.31 -3.36
CA ALA A 87 -7.21 -9.66 -2.78
C ALA A 87 -8.55 -10.38 -2.98
N LEU A 88 -9.68 -9.69 -2.70
CA LEU A 88 -11.02 -10.23 -2.87
C LEU A 88 -11.37 -10.54 -4.34
N ALA A 89 -10.89 -9.72 -5.28
CA ALA A 89 -11.13 -9.92 -6.71
C ALA A 89 -10.26 -11.04 -7.30
N ALA A 90 -8.97 -11.06 -6.97
CA ALA A 90 -8.00 -12.01 -7.52
C ALA A 90 -8.07 -13.38 -6.83
N LYS A 91 -8.37 -13.42 -5.53
CA LYS A 91 -8.39 -14.63 -4.68
C LYS A 91 -7.18 -15.54 -4.92
N PRO A 92 -5.95 -14.99 -4.79
CA PRO A 92 -4.75 -15.77 -5.01
C PRO A 92 -4.67 -16.91 -3.99
N LYS A 93 -4.13 -18.05 -4.40
CA LYS A 93 -3.89 -19.20 -3.50
C LYS A 93 -2.59 -19.05 -2.73
N LYS A 94 -1.56 -18.46 -3.35
CA LYS A 94 -0.25 -18.25 -2.76
C LYS A 94 0.33 -16.90 -3.17
N ALA A 95 0.78 -16.15 -2.18
CA ALA A 95 1.40 -14.83 -2.37
C ALA A 95 2.83 -14.81 -1.83
N LEU A 96 3.72 -14.09 -2.52
CA LEU A 96 5.06 -13.78 -2.05
C LEU A 96 5.13 -12.33 -1.56
N LEU A 97 5.65 -12.15 -0.36
CA LEU A 97 5.82 -10.85 0.30
C LEU A 97 7.26 -10.70 0.81
N PRO A 98 7.92 -9.53 0.64
CA PRO A 98 9.07 -9.19 1.45
C PRO A 98 8.67 -9.09 2.94
N ALA A 99 9.56 -9.39 3.85
CA ALA A 99 9.35 -9.23 5.29
C ALA A 99 10.61 -8.67 5.97
N PRO A 100 10.52 -7.53 6.69
CA PRO A 100 9.31 -6.76 6.97
C PRO A 100 8.78 -6.01 5.76
N SER A 101 7.44 -5.83 5.68
CA SER A 101 6.77 -4.99 4.70
C SER A 101 5.42 -4.50 5.23
N PHE A 102 4.65 -3.79 4.42
CA PHE A 102 3.38 -3.19 4.82
C PHE A 102 2.36 -4.26 5.26
N ALA A 103 1.88 -4.14 6.50
CA ALA A 103 1.07 -5.17 7.15
C ALA A 103 -0.25 -5.49 6.43
N GLU A 104 -0.83 -4.48 5.73
CA GLU A 104 -2.10 -4.63 5.02
C GLU A 104 -2.06 -5.69 3.91
N TYR A 105 -0.89 -5.96 3.32
CA TYR A 105 -0.76 -7.04 2.33
C TYR A 105 -1.11 -8.40 2.94
N SER A 106 -0.49 -8.71 4.09
CA SER A 106 -0.78 -9.96 4.82
C SER A 106 -2.24 -10.02 5.26
N SER A 107 -2.73 -8.94 5.87
CA SER A 107 -4.11 -8.87 6.38
C SER A 107 -5.14 -9.09 5.28
N ALA A 108 -4.97 -8.45 4.12
CA ALA A 108 -5.89 -8.62 2.99
C ALA A 108 -5.86 -10.03 2.41
N LEU A 109 -4.67 -10.61 2.25
CA LEU A 109 -4.50 -11.96 1.69
C LEU A 109 -5.04 -13.05 2.62
N GLU A 110 -4.88 -12.89 3.93
CA GLU A 110 -5.44 -13.79 4.94
C GLU A 110 -6.99 -13.84 4.90
N THR A 111 -7.65 -12.72 4.56
CA THR A 111 -9.14 -12.70 4.44
C THR A 111 -9.66 -13.60 3.34
N VAL A 112 -8.86 -13.94 2.35
CA VAL A 112 -9.23 -14.83 1.24
C VAL A 112 -8.61 -16.23 1.37
N GLY A 113 -7.96 -16.53 2.51
CA GLY A 113 -7.34 -17.81 2.76
C GLY A 113 -6.07 -18.08 1.92
N CYS A 114 -5.37 -17.01 1.52
CA CYS A 114 -4.14 -17.12 0.73
C CYS A 114 -2.97 -17.61 1.58
N GLU A 115 -2.19 -18.55 1.07
CA GLU A 115 -0.93 -18.96 1.67
C GLU A 115 0.12 -17.86 1.50
N LEU A 116 0.81 -17.48 2.59
CA LEU A 116 1.81 -16.43 2.56
C LEU A 116 3.23 -17.02 2.58
N LYS A 117 3.96 -16.86 1.48
CA LYS A 117 5.41 -17.05 1.41
C LYS A 117 6.10 -15.73 1.74
N ARG A 118 6.96 -15.72 2.75
CA ARG A 118 7.69 -14.52 3.17
C ARG A 118 9.16 -14.63 2.82
N HIS A 119 9.66 -13.69 2.03
CA HIS A 119 11.10 -13.50 1.82
C HIS A 119 11.64 -12.59 2.91
N ILE A 120 12.49 -13.12 3.78
CA ILE A 120 13.03 -12.35 4.90
C ILE A 120 14.16 -11.46 4.40
N LEU A 121 13.92 -10.14 4.44
CA LEU A 121 14.92 -9.12 4.16
C LEU A 121 16.00 -9.14 5.25
N GLN A 122 17.26 -9.00 4.86
CA GLN A 122 18.39 -9.14 5.79
C GLN A 122 18.92 -7.77 6.22
N GLU A 123 19.22 -7.61 7.49
CA GLU A 123 19.86 -6.42 8.03
C GLU A 123 21.24 -6.18 7.37
N SER A 124 21.98 -7.24 7.07
CA SER A 124 23.27 -7.16 6.36
C SER A 124 23.17 -6.52 4.98
N ASP A 125 22.01 -6.55 4.36
CA ASP A 125 21.70 -5.94 3.07
C ASP A 125 20.90 -4.63 3.23
N ASP A 126 20.89 -4.06 4.44
CA ASP A 126 20.10 -2.88 4.79
C ASP A 126 18.60 -3.05 4.44
N PHE A 127 18.09 -4.26 4.62
CA PHE A 127 16.71 -4.64 4.27
C PHE A 127 16.33 -4.38 2.80
N ALA A 128 17.30 -4.34 1.90
CA ALA A 128 17.03 -4.20 0.47
C ALA A 128 16.50 -5.50 -0.14
N VAL A 129 15.68 -5.36 -1.19
CA VAL A 129 15.28 -6.49 -2.05
C VAL A 129 16.47 -6.84 -2.95
N THR A 130 17.01 -8.04 -2.79
CA THR A 130 18.19 -8.53 -3.54
C THR A 130 17.83 -9.61 -4.55
N GLU A 131 18.83 -10.07 -5.31
CA GLU A 131 18.71 -11.17 -6.27
C GLU A 131 18.02 -12.42 -5.69
N ARG A 132 18.25 -12.71 -4.41
CA ARG A 132 17.64 -13.83 -3.69
C ARG A 132 16.12 -13.81 -3.69
N PHE A 133 15.51 -12.60 -3.82
CA PHE A 133 14.06 -12.49 -3.91
C PHE A 133 13.49 -13.15 -5.17
N LEU A 134 14.27 -13.15 -6.28
CA LEU A 134 13.86 -13.76 -7.53
C LEU A 134 13.74 -15.30 -7.42
N ASP A 135 14.56 -15.92 -6.56
CA ASP A 135 14.54 -17.38 -6.35
C ASP A 135 13.24 -17.83 -5.67
N ASP A 136 12.60 -16.94 -4.93
CA ASP A 136 11.32 -17.21 -4.28
C ASP A 136 10.11 -17.07 -5.20
N ILE A 137 10.29 -16.48 -6.40
CA ILE A 137 9.24 -16.36 -7.41
C ILE A 137 9.26 -17.62 -8.29
N ASP A 138 8.36 -18.55 -8.00
CA ASP A 138 8.20 -19.79 -8.74
C ASP A 138 6.76 -19.98 -9.22
N LYS A 139 6.50 -21.06 -9.96
CA LYS A 139 5.17 -21.35 -10.56
C LYS A 139 4.05 -21.60 -9.54
N SER A 140 4.35 -21.71 -8.26
CA SER A 140 3.35 -21.85 -7.20
C SER A 140 2.85 -20.51 -6.68
N VAL A 141 3.51 -19.39 -7.02
CA VAL A 141 3.17 -18.05 -6.59
C VAL A 141 2.19 -17.43 -7.57
N ASP A 142 1.03 -16.99 -7.10
CA ASP A 142 0.01 -16.34 -7.93
C ASP A 142 0.19 -14.81 -7.95
N VAL A 143 0.67 -14.23 -6.82
CA VAL A 143 0.83 -12.77 -6.70
C VAL A 143 2.07 -12.42 -5.87
N VAL A 144 2.74 -11.35 -6.28
CA VAL A 144 3.87 -10.74 -5.56
C VAL A 144 3.49 -9.31 -5.18
N PHE A 145 3.58 -8.98 -3.89
CA PHE A 145 3.46 -7.59 -3.44
C PHE A 145 4.84 -7.00 -3.18
N LEU A 146 5.04 -5.79 -3.66
CA LEU A 146 6.24 -5.00 -3.44
C LEU A 146 5.84 -3.61 -2.95
N CYS A 147 6.29 -3.22 -1.77
CA CYS A 147 6.05 -1.90 -1.20
C CYS A 147 7.16 -0.93 -1.62
N GLN A 148 6.79 0.24 -2.16
CA GLN A 148 7.77 1.11 -2.79
C GLN A 148 7.46 2.60 -2.49
N PRO A 149 8.25 3.31 -1.64
CA PRO A 149 9.30 2.77 -0.75
C PRO A 149 8.77 1.72 0.21
N ASN A 150 9.61 0.78 0.64
CA ASN A 150 9.17 -0.26 1.56
C ASN A 150 8.84 0.32 2.94
N ASN A 151 7.67 0.04 3.44
CA ASN A 151 7.26 0.35 4.81
C ASN A 151 7.41 -0.95 5.66
N PRO A 152 8.24 -1.03 6.73
CA PRO A 152 8.77 0.14 7.48
C PRO A 152 10.22 0.53 7.15
N THR A 153 10.93 -0.16 6.28
CA THR A 153 12.39 0.00 6.13
C THR A 153 12.81 1.28 5.41
N GLY A 154 11.89 1.90 4.63
CA GLY A 154 12.19 3.08 3.82
C GLY A 154 13.00 2.78 2.56
N GLN A 155 13.39 1.52 2.32
CA GLN A 155 14.21 1.14 1.18
C GLN A 155 13.45 1.26 -0.13
N LEU A 156 14.16 1.78 -1.15
CA LEU A 156 13.72 1.80 -2.54
C LEU A 156 14.37 0.63 -3.28
N THR A 157 13.54 -0.19 -3.91
CA THR A 157 14.02 -1.17 -4.88
C THR A 157 14.30 -0.43 -6.19
N ASP A 158 15.50 -0.58 -6.74
CA ASP A 158 15.85 0.09 -7.99
C ASP A 158 15.01 -0.43 -9.17
N LEU A 159 14.90 0.39 -10.21
CA LEU A 159 14.04 0.09 -11.36
C LEU A 159 14.48 -1.18 -12.09
N ALA A 160 15.78 -1.45 -12.19
CA ALA A 160 16.30 -2.64 -12.87
C ALA A 160 15.88 -3.92 -12.12
N MET A 161 15.90 -3.88 -10.78
CA MET A 161 15.41 -4.99 -9.96
C MET A 161 13.90 -5.17 -10.10
N VAL A 162 13.11 -4.09 -10.10
CA VAL A 162 11.66 -4.14 -10.33
C VAL A 162 11.35 -4.78 -11.70
N GLU A 163 12.06 -4.39 -12.76
CA GLU A 163 11.90 -4.99 -14.09
C GLU A 163 12.22 -6.48 -14.11
N ARG A 164 13.23 -6.91 -13.35
CA ARG A 164 13.58 -8.32 -13.22
C ARG A 164 12.52 -9.11 -12.47
N ILE A 165 11.98 -8.54 -11.39
CA ILE A 165 10.85 -9.12 -10.65
C ILE A 165 9.66 -9.30 -11.59
N LEU A 166 9.27 -8.26 -12.32
CA LEU A 166 8.17 -8.32 -13.30
C LEU A 166 8.38 -9.38 -14.38
N ARG A 167 9.62 -9.47 -14.92
CA ARG A 167 9.97 -10.50 -15.90
C ARG A 167 9.83 -11.90 -15.30
N ARG A 168 10.34 -12.09 -14.09
CA ARG A 168 10.26 -13.37 -13.39
C ARG A 168 8.80 -13.76 -13.07
N CYS A 169 7.99 -12.80 -12.62
CA CYS A 169 6.56 -13.01 -12.42
C CYS A 169 5.88 -13.47 -13.72
N LYS A 170 6.15 -12.79 -14.83
CA LYS A 170 5.60 -13.15 -16.14
C LYS A 170 6.01 -14.57 -16.58
N GLU A 171 7.26 -14.99 -16.36
CA GLU A 171 7.75 -16.34 -16.67
C GLU A 171 7.05 -17.41 -15.82
N CYS A 172 6.70 -17.10 -14.58
CA CYS A 172 6.06 -18.03 -13.65
C CYS A 172 4.52 -17.96 -13.68
N GLY A 173 3.94 -16.98 -14.35
CA GLY A 173 2.49 -16.76 -14.39
C GLY A 173 1.94 -16.02 -13.17
N ALA A 174 2.80 -15.39 -12.36
CA ALA A 174 2.42 -14.54 -11.23
C ALA A 174 2.09 -13.10 -11.69
N VAL A 175 1.31 -12.40 -10.84
CA VAL A 175 0.96 -10.96 -10.99
C VAL A 175 1.68 -10.14 -9.96
#